data_4e411350b2fd72f4c2f366654c82062a
#
_entry.id   4e411350b2fd72f4c2f366654c82062a
#
_cell.length_a   1.000
_cell.length_b   1.000
_cell.length_c   1.000
_cell.angle_alpha   90.00
_cell.angle_beta   90.00
_cell.angle_gamma   90.00
#
_symmetry.space_group_name_H-M   'P 1'
#
loop_
_entity.id
_entity.type
_entity.pdbx_description
1 polymer ?
#
loop_
_entity_poly.entity_id
_entity_poly.type
_entity_poly.pdbx_seq_one_letter_code
_entity_poly.pdbx_strand_id
1 'polypeptide(L)'
;MAQEDVFKKIVSHCKEYGFVFPSSDIYDGLAAVYDYGQNGVELKNNIKQYWWQSMVLLHNNIVGIDASIFMHPTVWKASGHVDAFNDPLIDNRDSKKRYRADNLIEDQIGKYEEKIEKEIAKAAKKFGDAFDEAKFRETNPRVLENQKKRDELHARYTEAMQGPDLEALKQIILDEGIVDPISGTTNWTDVRQFNLMFSTEMGASAEAASKIYLRPETAQGIFVNFLNVQKTGRMKLPFGICQIGKAFRNEIVARQFVFRMREFEQMEMQFFCQPGTEMKWFEYWKKHRLAWHEGLGMGDDNYRFHDHEKLAHYANAATDIEFHMPFGFKEVEGIHSRTNFDLSQHEKFSGRQVKYFDPERNENYTPYVVETSIGVDRMFLSVMCHSYTEEALENGSSRVVLKLPEPLAPVKCAVLPLVNKDGLPEKAQEIVNSLKFHFNTHMEAKDSIGKRYRRQDAIGTPFCVTVDGDTLTDNTVTLRYRDSMKQERVPVEKLREIIEDRVSITALLKKIDID
;
A
#
# COMPACT_ATOMS: atom_id res chain seq x y z
N MET A 1 -9.88 11.13 21.04
CA MET A 1 -10.81 10.85 19.91
C MET A 1 -10.74 9.37 19.62
N ALA A 2 -11.84 8.70 19.30
CA ALA A 2 -11.78 7.31 18.90
C ALA A 2 -11.01 7.21 17.55
N GLN A 3 -10.21 6.18 17.38
CA GLN A 3 -9.40 5.98 16.15
C GLN A 3 -10.26 5.98 14.87
N GLU A 4 -11.50 5.47 14.97
CA GLU A 4 -12.48 5.49 13.88
C GLU A 4 -12.88 6.91 13.43
N ASP A 5 -12.93 7.88 14.36
CA ASP A 5 -13.26 9.27 14.03
C ASP A 5 -12.11 9.94 13.25
N VAL A 6 -10.86 9.61 13.57
CA VAL A 6 -9.68 10.12 12.83
C VAL A 6 -9.69 9.62 11.39
N PHE A 7 -9.98 8.34 11.18
CA PHE A 7 -10.05 7.77 9.84
C PHE A 7 -11.14 8.41 8.97
N LYS A 8 -12.33 8.65 9.53
CA LYS A 8 -13.41 9.37 8.84
C LYS A 8 -13.00 10.78 8.42
N LYS A 9 -12.25 11.49 9.28
CA LYS A 9 -11.71 12.82 8.98
C LYS A 9 -10.72 12.78 7.83
N ILE A 10 -9.82 11.78 7.79
CA ILE A 10 -8.86 11.59 6.69
C ILE A 10 -9.60 11.34 5.37
N VAL A 11 -10.61 10.47 5.36
CA VAL A 11 -11.42 10.21 4.16
C VAL A 11 -12.14 11.46 3.68
N SER A 12 -12.72 12.25 4.59
CA SER A 12 -13.37 13.50 4.26
C SER A 12 -12.37 14.52 3.69
N HIS A 13 -11.20 14.63 4.30
CA HIS A 13 -10.11 15.49 3.86
C HIS A 13 -9.62 15.12 2.45
N CYS A 14 -9.48 13.82 2.16
CA CYS A 14 -9.11 13.34 0.82
C CYS A 14 -10.10 13.83 -0.25
N LYS A 15 -11.39 13.79 0.03
CA LYS A 15 -12.43 14.28 -0.89
C LYS A 15 -12.41 15.80 -1.04
N GLU A 16 -12.35 16.52 0.08
CA GLU A 16 -12.41 17.98 0.10
C GLU A 16 -11.23 18.62 -0.65
N TYR A 17 -10.03 18.05 -0.51
CA TYR A 17 -8.81 18.63 -1.04
C TYR A 17 -8.29 17.96 -2.33
N GLY A 18 -9.14 17.22 -3.04
CA GLY A 18 -8.81 16.69 -4.36
C GLY A 18 -7.73 15.61 -4.36
N PHE A 19 -7.74 14.76 -3.34
CA PHE A 19 -6.87 13.59 -3.31
C PHE A 19 -7.55 12.36 -3.90
N VAL A 20 -8.76 12.02 -3.41
CA VAL A 20 -9.47 10.82 -3.86
C VAL A 20 -10.96 11.08 -3.94
N PHE A 21 -11.59 10.66 -5.03
CA PHE A 21 -13.02 10.70 -5.26
C PHE A 21 -13.58 9.29 -5.49
N PRO A 22 -14.86 9.01 -5.15
CA PRO A 22 -15.53 7.83 -5.68
C PRO A 22 -15.52 7.86 -7.21
N SER A 23 -15.17 6.76 -7.84
CA SER A 23 -15.22 6.72 -9.31
C SER A 23 -16.64 6.90 -9.81
N SER A 24 -16.80 7.74 -10.83
CA SER A 24 -18.13 8.03 -11.44
C SER A 24 -19.15 8.61 -10.44
N ASP A 25 -18.71 9.50 -9.54
CA ASP A 25 -19.51 10.07 -8.43
C ASP A 25 -20.83 10.70 -8.92
N ILE A 26 -20.87 11.27 -10.14
CA ILE A 26 -22.07 11.82 -10.76
C ILE A 26 -23.17 10.78 -11.06
N TYR A 27 -22.84 9.48 -10.97
CA TYR A 27 -23.74 8.34 -11.12
C TYR A 27 -23.82 7.51 -9.84
N ASP A 28 -23.71 8.14 -8.68
CA ASP A 28 -23.68 7.52 -7.35
C ASP A 28 -22.46 6.62 -7.10
N GLY A 29 -21.45 6.68 -7.95
CA GLY A 29 -20.20 5.98 -7.82
C GLY A 29 -20.26 4.48 -8.14
N LEU A 30 -19.08 3.85 -8.24
CA LEU A 30 -18.92 2.40 -8.32
C LEU A 30 -18.22 1.91 -7.05
N ALA A 31 -18.84 0.94 -6.36
CA ALA A 31 -18.34 0.44 -5.08
C ALA A 31 -16.91 -0.11 -5.20
N ALA A 32 -16.02 0.34 -4.30
CA ALA A 32 -14.61 -0.05 -4.23
C ALA A 32 -13.78 0.29 -5.48
N VAL A 33 -14.17 1.33 -6.18
CA VAL A 33 -13.38 1.93 -7.27
C VAL A 33 -13.28 3.43 -6.99
N TYR A 34 -12.08 3.99 -7.13
CA TYR A 34 -11.79 5.37 -6.80
C TYR A 34 -10.95 6.03 -7.88
N ASP A 35 -11.18 7.33 -8.06
CA ASP A 35 -10.38 8.20 -8.90
C ASP A 35 -9.45 9.05 -8.02
N TYR A 36 -8.21 9.23 -8.46
CA TYR A 36 -7.28 10.13 -7.80
C TYR A 36 -7.39 11.52 -8.43
N GLY A 37 -7.72 12.50 -7.61
CA GLY A 37 -7.79 13.91 -8.01
C GLY A 37 -6.41 14.52 -8.24
N GLN A 38 -6.38 15.83 -8.50
CA GLN A 38 -5.16 16.55 -8.89
C GLN A 38 -4.03 16.46 -7.84
N ASN A 39 -4.35 16.47 -6.54
CA ASN A 39 -3.35 16.30 -5.48
C ASN A 39 -3.04 14.82 -5.23
N GLY A 40 -4.03 13.95 -5.37
CA GLY A 40 -3.86 12.51 -5.17
C GLY A 40 -2.96 11.87 -6.22
N VAL A 41 -3.13 12.23 -7.49
CA VAL A 41 -2.30 11.67 -8.58
C VAL A 41 -0.84 12.08 -8.45
N GLU A 42 -0.55 13.32 -8.05
CA GLU A 42 0.82 13.78 -7.84
C GLU A 42 1.48 13.06 -6.66
N LEU A 43 0.78 12.94 -5.52
CA LEU A 43 1.28 12.16 -4.39
C LEU A 43 1.55 10.70 -4.78
N LYS A 44 0.63 10.09 -5.50
CA LYS A 44 0.76 8.70 -5.98
C LYS A 44 1.93 8.53 -6.96
N ASN A 45 2.14 9.47 -7.87
CA ASN A 45 3.26 9.46 -8.80
C ASN A 45 4.60 9.63 -8.07
N ASN A 46 4.67 10.51 -7.06
CA ASN A 46 5.88 10.68 -6.25
C ASN A 46 6.23 9.41 -5.47
N ILE A 47 5.25 8.69 -4.91
CA ILE A 47 5.44 7.38 -4.26
C ILE A 47 6.01 6.37 -5.25
N LYS A 48 5.41 6.25 -6.44
CA LYS A 48 5.87 5.35 -7.51
C LYS A 48 7.28 5.70 -7.97
N GLN A 49 7.59 6.98 -8.13
CA GLN A 49 8.91 7.44 -8.53
C GLN A 49 9.97 7.11 -7.48
N TYR A 50 9.67 7.29 -6.19
CA TYR A 50 10.56 6.94 -5.09
C TYR A 50 10.87 5.43 -5.09
N TRP A 51 9.83 4.59 -5.22
CA TRP A 51 10.01 3.15 -5.31
C TRP A 51 10.80 2.73 -6.55
N TRP A 52 10.42 3.23 -7.73
CA TRP A 52 11.07 2.89 -8.99
C TRP A 52 12.56 3.25 -9.00
N GLN A 53 12.88 4.44 -8.56
CA GLN A 53 14.27 4.89 -8.49
C GLN A 53 15.06 4.09 -7.46
N SER A 54 14.47 3.77 -6.30
CA SER A 54 15.15 2.93 -5.30
C SER A 54 15.49 1.53 -5.85
N MET A 55 14.63 0.96 -6.69
CA MET A 55 14.89 -0.35 -7.31
C MET A 55 15.90 -0.26 -8.46
N VAL A 56 15.66 0.62 -9.43
CA VAL A 56 16.40 0.62 -10.70
C VAL A 56 17.71 1.41 -10.62
N LEU A 57 17.77 2.51 -9.83
CA LEU A 57 18.99 3.32 -9.74
C LEU A 57 19.95 2.87 -8.64
N LEU A 58 19.44 2.36 -7.52
CA LEU A 58 20.29 1.96 -6.41
C LEU A 58 20.83 0.52 -6.56
N HIS A 59 20.28 -0.28 -7.50
CA HIS A 59 20.71 -1.66 -7.74
C HIS A 59 21.14 -1.85 -9.19
N ASN A 60 22.38 -2.25 -9.41
CA ASN A 60 22.95 -2.46 -10.75
C ASN A 60 22.36 -3.68 -11.49
N ASN A 61 21.66 -4.55 -10.78
CA ASN A 61 21.13 -5.82 -11.28
C ASN A 61 19.59 -5.87 -11.26
N ILE A 62 18.92 -4.73 -11.21
CA ILE A 62 17.46 -4.65 -11.33
C ILE A 62 17.10 -3.84 -12.57
N VAL A 63 16.17 -4.38 -13.35
CA VAL A 63 15.63 -3.74 -14.56
C VAL A 63 14.11 -3.70 -14.50
N GLY A 64 13.50 -2.77 -15.24
CA GLY A 64 12.06 -2.61 -15.30
C GLY A 64 11.43 -3.18 -16.56
N ILE A 65 10.17 -3.59 -16.45
CA ILE A 65 9.29 -3.89 -17.60
C ILE A 65 7.93 -3.24 -17.42
N ASP A 66 7.16 -3.19 -18.49
CA ASP A 66 5.74 -2.88 -18.49
C ASP A 66 4.99 -3.95 -19.30
N ALA A 67 4.53 -5.00 -18.60
CA ALA A 67 3.79 -6.10 -19.22
C ALA A 67 2.31 -5.75 -19.38
N SER A 68 1.69 -6.31 -20.41
CA SER A 68 0.27 -6.08 -20.73
C SER A 68 -0.65 -6.55 -19.61
N ILE A 69 -1.79 -5.85 -19.44
CA ILE A 69 -2.89 -6.28 -18.54
C ILE A 69 -3.54 -7.55 -19.09
N PHE A 70 -3.83 -7.57 -20.40
CA PHE A 70 -4.34 -8.77 -21.07
C PHE A 70 -3.22 -9.72 -21.43
N MET A 71 -3.31 -10.92 -20.91
CA MET A 71 -2.35 -11.99 -21.18
C MET A 71 -3.10 -13.24 -21.66
N HIS A 72 -2.37 -14.15 -22.30
CA HIS A 72 -2.94 -15.41 -22.73
C HIS A 72 -3.60 -16.16 -21.55
N PRO A 73 -4.84 -16.68 -21.66
CA PRO A 73 -5.57 -17.29 -20.53
C PRO A 73 -4.80 -18.42 -19.84
N THR A 74 -3.93 -19.12 -20.56
CA THR A 74 -3.08 -20.18 -20.00
C THR A 74 -2.11 -19.67 -18.93
N VAL A 75 -1.74 -18.39 -18.95
CA VAL A 75 -0.91 -17.77 -17.89
C VAL A 75 -1.60 -17.90 -16.54
N TRP A 76 -2.88 -17.58 -16.49
CA TRP A 76 -3.68 -17.63 -15.27
C TRP A 76 -4.05 -19.05 -14.84
N LYS A 77 -4.12 -19.97 -15.78
CA LYS A 77 -4.25 -21.40 -15.49
C LYS A 77 -2.95 -21.98 -14.93
N ALA A 78 -1.82 -21.64 -15.51
CA ALA A 78 -0.50 -22.08 -15.05
C ALA A 78 -0.19 -21.59 -13.63
N SER A 79 -0.52 -20.34 -13.33
CA SER A 79 -0.33 -19.75 -11.99
C SER A 79 -1.37 -20.19 -10.95
N GLY A 80 -2.42 -20.95 -11.37
CA GLY A 80 -3.48 -21.42 -10.47
C GLY A 80 -4.61 -20.44 -10.20
N HIS A 81 -4.55 -19.21 -10.70
CA HIS A 81 -5.56 -18.17 -10.41
C HIS A 81 -6.96 -18.52 -10.93
N VAL A 82 -7.07 -19.25 -12.05
CA VAL A 82 -8.37 -19.66 -12.58
C VAL A 82 -9.06 -20.66 -11.65
N ASP A 83 -8.29 -21.56 -11.04
CA ASP A 83 -8.82 -22.70 -10.31
C ASP A 83 -8.88 -22.46 -8.79
N ALA A 84 -7.96 -21.66 -8.23
CA ALA A 84 -7.77 -21.55 -6.78
C ALA A 84 -7.88 -20.12 -6.20
N PHE A 85 -8.05 -19.10 -7.02
CA PHE A 85 -8.16 -17.71 -6.54
C PHE A 85 -9.63 -17.39 -6.16
N ASN A 86 -10.08 -18.02 -5.08
CA ASN A 86 -11.47 -17.98 -4.64
C ASN A 86 -11.59 -17.54 -3.19
N ASP A 87 -12.63 -16.74 -2.90
CA ASP A 87 -13.06 -16.42 -1.54
C ASP A 87 -14.25 -17.32 -1.14
N PRO A 88 -14.27 -17.87 0.08
CA PRO A 88 -15.42 -18.57 0.61
C PRO A 88 -16.47 -17.56 1.07
N LEU A 89 -17.59 -17.45 0.35
CA LEU A 89 -18.66 -16.50 0.63
C LEU A 89 -19.86 -17.16 1.30
N ILE A 90 -20.45 -16.45 2.27
CA ILE A 90 -21.66 -16.83 2.99
C ILE A 90 -22.60 -15.63 3.06
N ASP A 91 -23.90 -15.85 2.86
CA ASP A 91 -24.92 -14.80 2.95
C ASP A 91 -25.76 -15.01 4.22
N ASN A 92 -26.12 -13.92 4.90
CA ASN A 92 -27.17 -13.98 5.92
C ASN A 92 -28.53 -13.72 5.28
N ARG A 93 -29.49 -14.61 5.52
CA ARG A 93 -30.83 -14.59 4.88
C ARG A 93 -31.69 -13.44 5.37
N ASP A 94 -31.47 -12.97 6.60
CA ASP A 94 -32.31 -11.94 7.23
C ASP A 94 -31.84 -10.54 6.82
N SER A 95 -30.54 -10.27 6.91
CA SER A 95 -29.96 -8.98 6.49
C SER A 95 -29.75 -8.86 4.97
N LYS A 96 -29.76 -10.01 4.25
CA LYS A 96 -29.39 -10.11 2.82
C LYS A 96 -27.97 -9.59 2.53
N LYS A 97 -27.10 -9.62 3.52
CA LYS A 97 -25.71 -9.20 3.40
C LYS A 97 -24.79 -10.40 3.18
N ARG A 98 -23.74 -10.14 2.42
CA ARG A 98 -22.71 -11.12 2.06
C ARG A 98 -21.44 -10.87 2.85
N TYR A 99 -20.82 -11.94 3.30
CA TYR A 99 -19.59 -11.95 4.09
C TYR A 99 -18.63 -12.99 3.55
N ARG A 100 -17.35 -12.82 3.86
CA ARG A 100 -16.37 -13.90 3.73
C ARG A 100 -16.47 -14.78 4.97
N ALA A 101 -16.62 -16.06 4.77
CA ALA A 101 -16.75 -17.03 5.87
C ALA A 101 -15.45 -17.11 6.70
N ASP A 102 -14.29 -17.07 6.04
CA ASP A 102 -12.98 -17.01 6.68
C ASP A 102 -12.83 -15.78 7.58
N ASN A 103 -13.16 -14.58 7.08
CA ASN A 103 -13.09 -13.35 7.89
C ASN A 103 -14.01 -13.40 9.13
N LEU A 104 -15.21 -13.98 9.02
CA LEU A 104 -16.10 -14.12 10.18
C LEU A 104 -15.48 -14.98 11.28
N ILE A 105 -14.76 -16.03 10.88
CA ILE A 105 -14.08 -16.94 11.81
C ILE A 105 -12.83 -16.24 12.40
N GLU A 106 -12.03 -15.58 11.57
CA GLU A 106 -10.86 -14.80 12.01
C GLU A 106 -11.24 -13.67 12.98
N ASP A 107 -12.33 -12.95 12.70
CA ASP A 107 -12.88 -11.94 13.61
C ASP A 107 -13.28 -12.55 14.97
N GLN A 108 -13.74 -13.79 14.99
CA GLN A 108 -14.09 -14.51 16.23
C GLN A 108 -12.83 -14.95 16.99
N ILE A 109 -11.80 -15.41 16.30
CA ILE A 109 -10.47 -15.68 16.88
C ILE A 109 -9.92 -14.41 17.53
N GLY A 110 -9.95 -13.29 16.80
CA GLY A 110 -9.54 -11.98 17.30
C GLY A 110 -10.30 -11.54 18.56
N LYS A 111 -11.60 -11.86 18.68
CA LYS A 111 -12.35 -11.56 19.90
C LYS A 111 -11.85 -12.36 21.12
N TYR A 112 -11.38 -13.58 20.94
CA TYR A 112 -10.75 -14.32 22.02
C TYR A 112 -9.42 -13.71 22.43
N GLU A 113 -8.61 -13.28 21.48
CA GLU A 113 -7.35 -12.55 21.74
C GLU A 113 -7.61 -11.23 22.49
N GLU A 114 -8.58 -10.44 22.04
CA GLU A 114 -8.98 -9.22 22.76
C GLU A 114 -9.41 -9.47 24.21
N LYS A 115 -10.09 -10.57 24.48
CA LYS A 115 -10.47 -10.95 25.86
C LYS A 115 -9.24 -11.28 26.70
N ILE A 116 -8.27 -11.98 26.13
CA ILE A 116 -6.99 -12.30 26.78
C ILE A 116 -6.26 -11.00 27.14
N GLU A 117 -6.07 -10.12 26.16
CA GLU A 117 -5.37 -8.85 26.36
C GLU A 117 -6.07 -7.92 27.37
N LYS A 118 -7.41 -7.89 27.36
CA LYS A 118 -8.20 -7.13 28.35
C LYS A 118 -8.00 -7.65 29.78
N GLU A 119 -7.89 -8.96 30.00
CA GLU A 119 -7.63 -9.52 31.32
C GLU A 119 -6.20 -9.24 31.79
N ILE A 120 -5.22 -9.31 30.87
CA ILE A 120 -3.82 -8.95 31.14
C ILE A 120 -3.70 -7.48 31.51
N ALA A 121 -4.29 -6.59 30.71
CA ALA A 121 -4.27 -5.15 30.98
C ALA A 121 -4.92 -4.76 32.32
N LYS A 122 -6.00 -5.47 32.72
CA LYS A 122 -6.61 -5.27 34.04
C LYS A 122 -5.68 -5.71 35.18
N ALA A 123 -5.00 -6.83 34.98
CA ALA A 123 -4.03 -7.34 35.96
C ALA A 123 -2.80 -6.43 36.08
N ALA A 124 -2.24 -5.99 34.97
CA ALA A 124 -1.13 -5.03 34.93
C ALA A 124 -1.48 -3.73 35.68
N LYS A 125 -2.67 -3.18 35.45
CA LYS A 125 -3.16 -2.02 36.22
C LYS A 125 -3.29 -2.27 37.73
N LYS A 126 -3.64 -3.49 38.11
CA LYS A 126 -3.87 -3.85 39.52
C LYS A 126 -2.58 -4.10 40.27
N PHE A 127 -1.59 -4.73 39.64
CA PHE A 127 -0.35 -5.20 40.29
C PHE A 127 0.85 -4.29 40.00
N GLY A 128 0.76 -3.34 39.07
CA GLY A 128 1.84 -2.38 38.76
C GLY A 128 3.15 -3.08 38.42
N ASP A 129 4.26 -2.55 38.96
CA ASP A 129 5.61 -3.05 38.68
C ASP A 129 5.86 -4.49 39.17
N ALA A 130 4.96 -5.05 39.98
CA ALA A 130 5.04 -6.45 40.43
C ALA A 130 4.33 -7.45 39.50
N PHE A 131 3.80 -6.98 38.38
CA PHE A 131 3.07 -7.81 37.42
C PHE A 131 4.01 -8.64 36.54
N ASP A 132 3.89 -9.96 36.62
CA ASP A 132 4.56 -10.91 35.76
C ASP A 132 3.57 -11.43 34.72
N GLU A 133 3.63 -10.85 33.51
CA GLU A 133 2.71 -11.18 32.42
C GLU A 133 2.86 -12.64 31.97
N ALA A 134 4.07 -13.16 31.85
CA ALA A 134 4.31 -14.52 31.38
C ALA A 134 3.67 -15.53 32.35
N LYS A 135 3.92 -15.38 33.63
CA LYS A 135 3.31 -16.21 34.67
C LYS A 135 1.78 -16.05 34.70
N PHE A 136 1.27 -14.83 34.50
CA PHE A 136 -0.18 -14.60 34.47
C PHE A 136 -0.85 -15.29 33.28
N ARG A 137 -0.22 -15.27 32.11
CA ARG A 137 -0.71 -15.98 30.89
C ARG A 137 -0.79 -17.48 31.11
N GLU A 138 0.14 -18.06 31.88
CA GLU A 138 0.20 -19.50 32.13
C GLU A 138 -0.68 -19.97 33.29
N THR A 139 -1.11 -19.07 34.20
CA THR A 139 -1.78 -19.47 35.43
C THR A 139 -3.20 -18.92 35.58
N ASN A 140 -3.57 -17.89 34.86
CA ASN A 140 -4.90 -17.30 35.04
C ASN A 140 -5.99 -18.14 34.31
N PRO A 141 -7.00 -18.66 35.05
CA PRO A 141 -8.02 -19.54 34.46
C PRO A 141 -8.80 -18.92 33.27
N ARG A 142 -9.08 -17.62 33.31
CA ARG A 142 -9.80 -16.92 32.24
C ARG A 142 -8.94 -16.75 30.99
N VAL A 143 -7.67 -16.47 31.17
CA VAL A 143 -6.70 -16.37 30.07
C VAL A 143 -6.55 -17.75 29.42
N LEU A 144 -6.31 -18.79 30.21
CA LEU A 144 -6.17 -20.17 29.74
C LEU A 144 -7.43 -20.68 29.01
N GLU A 145 -8.63 -20.36 29.52
CA GLU A 145 -9.89 -20.74 28.86
C GLU A 145 -10.04 -20.07 27.48
N ASN A 146 -9.74 -18.77 27.37
CA ASN A 146 -9.83 -18.07 26.10
C ASN A 146 -8.69 -18.50 25.14
N GLN A 147 -7.49 -18.76 25.62
CA GLN A 147 -6.41 -19.35 24.82
C GLN A 147 -6.84 -20.71 24.23
N LYS A 148 -7.38 -21.61 25.07
CA LYS A 148 -7.87 -22.90 24.61
C LYS A 148 -8.94 -22.77 23.52
N LYS A 149 -9.93 -21.90 23.71
CA LYS A 149 -11.00 -21.66 22.72
C LYS A 149 -10.42 -21.09 21.42
N ARG A 150 -9.50 -20.14 21.52
CA ARG A 150 -8.80 -19.58 20.35
C ARG A 150 -8.05 -20.66 19.59
N ASP A 151 -7.25 -21.46 20.27
CA ASP A 151 -6.38 -22.47 19.66
C ASP A 151 -7.20 -23.61 19.03
N GLU A 152 -8.28 -24.06 19.69
CA GLU A 152 -9.21 -25.05 19.15
C GLU A 152 -9.93 -24.52 17.91
N LEU A 153 -10.41 -23.27 17.94
CA LEU A 153 -11.05 -22.64 16.79
C LEU A 153 -10.05 -22.45 15.64
N HIS A 154 -8.85 -22.01 15.94
CA HIS A 154 -7.79 -21.82 14.94
C HIS A 154 -7.41 -23.15 14.27
N ALA A 155 -7.27 -24.23 15.04
CA ALA A 155 -6.98 -25.56 14.49
C ALA A 155 -8.09 -26.05 13.55
N ARG A 156 -9.38 -25.96 13.97
CA ARG A 156 -10.54 -26.32 13.14
C ARG A 156 -10.61 -25.47 11.86
N TYR A 157 -10.38 -24.17 11.98
CA TYR A 157 -10.34 -23.26 10.84
C TYR A 157 -9.25 -23.62 9.85
N THR A 158 -8.05 -23.90 10.36
CA THR A 158 -6.91 -24.29 9.52
C THR A 158 -7.20 -25.59 8.77
N GLU A 159 -7.79 -26.59 9.42
CA GLU A 159 -8.20 -27.84 8.78
C GLU A 159 -9.27 -27.61 7.70
N ALA A 160 -10.32 -26.83 8.01
CA ALA A 160 -11.39 -26.52 7.06
C ALA A 160 -10.89 -25.77 5.82
N MET A 161 -9.91 -24.85 5.97
CA MET A 161 -9.32 -24.13 4.86
C MET A 161 -8.37 -24.97 3.98
N GLN A 162 -7.89 -26.10 4.48
CA GLN A 162 -7.06 -27.05 3.71
C GLN A 162 -7.90 -28.06 2.92
N GLY A 163 -9.14 -28.28 3.35
CA GLY A 163 -10.04 -29.25 2.74
C GLY A 163 -10.83 -28.66 1.56
N PRO A 164 -11.36 -29.52 0.67
CA PRO A 164 -12.27 -29.08 -0.39
C PRO A 164 -13.68 -28.79 0.13
N ASP A 165 -13.95 -29.10 1.40
CA ASP A 165 -15.30 -29.06 2.00
C ASP A 165 -15.58 -27.69 2.64
N LEU A 166 -16.35 -26.88 1.94
CA LEU A 166 -16.81 -25.57 2.41
C LEU A 166 -17.87 -25.66 3.52
N GLU A 167 -18.53 -26.81 3.69
CA GLU A 167 -19.54 -27.04 4.75
C GLU A 167 -18.88 -26.98 6.14
N ALA A 168 -17.61 -27.39 6.23
CA ALA A 168 -16.82 -27.27 7.47
C ALA A 168 -16.72 -25.82 7.98
N LEU A 169 -16.53 -24.84 7.08
CA LEU A 169 -16.50 -23.42 7.45
C LEU A 169 -17.85 -22.95 8.00
N LYS A 170 -18.94 -23.35 7.35
CA LYS A 170 -20.27 -23.02 7.82
C LYS A 170 -20.55 -23.63 9.19
N GLN A 171 -20.15 -24.90 9.39
CA GLN A 171 -20.33 -25.59 10.67
C GLN A 171 -19.57 -24.87 11.79
N ILE A 172 -18.34 -24.40 11.54
CA ILE A 172 -17.60 -23.59 12.50
C ILE A 172 -18.37 -22.31 12.87
N ILE A 173 -18.89 -21.58 11.87
CA ILE A 173 -19.68 -20.36 12.09
C ILE A 173 -20.91 -20.63 12.98
N LEU A 174 -21.59 -21.76 12.76
CA LEU A 174 -22.76 -22.15 13.54
C LEU A 174 -22.40 -22.60 14.96
N ASP A 175 -21.36 -23.42 15.11
CA ASP A 175 -20.89 -23.94 16.41
C ASP A 175 -20.40 -22.83 17.34
N GLU A 176 -19.68 -21.84 16.78
CA GLU A 176 -19.20 -20.67 17.52
C GLU A 176 -20.32 -19.62 17.77
N GLY A 177 -21.51 -19.85 17.25
CA GLY A 177 -22.61 -18.91 17.38
C GLY A 177 -22.33 -17.55 16.77
N ILE A 178 -21.56 -17.51 15.67
CA ILE A 178 -21.22 -16.24 15.00
C ILE A 178 -22.48 -15.68 14.37
N VAL A 179 -22.87 -14.51 14.84
CA VAL A 179 -24.05 -13.79 14.38
C VAL A 179 -23.70 -12.75 13.31
N ASP A 180 -24.64 -12.49 12.42
CA ASP A 180 -24.54 -11.38 11.49
C ASP A 180 -24.50 -10.04 12.23
N PRO A 181 -23.51 -9.18 11.99
CA PRO A 181 -23.37 -7.88 12.66
C PRO A 181 -24.55 -6.92 12.47
N ILE A 182 -25.38 -7.13 11.44
CA ILE A 182 -26.49 -6.25 11.09
C ILE A 182 -27.81 -6.76 11.67
N SER A 183 -28.16 -8.03 11.40
CA SER A 183 -29.42 -8.63 11.88
C SER A 183 -29.32 -9.25 13.26
N GLY A 184 -28.11 -9.57 13.74
CA GLY A 184 -27.90 -10.29 15.00
C GLY A 184 -28.30 -11.76 14.95
N THR A 185 -28.59 -12.32 13.76
CA THR A 185 -29.06 -13.71 13.59
C THR A 185 -27.97 -14.64 13.08
N THR A 186 -28.14 -15.94 13.27
CA THR A 186 -27.30 -17.03 12.74
C THR A 186 -27.89 -17.69 11.48
N ASN A 187 -28.82 -17.03 10.79
CA ASN A 187 -29.53 -17.57 9.63
C ASN A 187 -28.66 -17.51 8.36
N TRP A 188 -27.61 -18.32 8.32
CA TRP A 188 -26.63 -18.38 7.27
C TRP A 188 -27.03 -19.29 6.10
N THR A 189 -26.61 -18.95 4.89
CA THR A 189 -26.67 -19.83 3.71
C THR A 189 -25.53 -20.85 3.73
N ASP A 190 -25.45 -21.68 2.70
CA ASP A 190 -24.23 -22.46 2.45
C ASP A 190 -23.09 -21.57 2.00
N VAL A 191 -21.86 -21.97 2.32
CA VAL A 191 -20.64 -21.30 1.83
C VAL A 191 -20.44 -21.66 0.36
N ARG A 192 -20.10 -20.68 -0.45
CA ARG A 192 -19.83 -20.84 -1.89
C ARG A 192 -18.49 -20.23 -2.25
N GLN A 193 -17.74 -20.90 -3.12
CA GLN A 193 -16.53 -20.30 -3.68
C GLN A 193 -16.89 -19.22 -4.69
N PHE A 194 -16.19 -18.11 -4.59
CA PHE A 194 -16.31 -16.99 -5.51
C PHE A 194 -14.96 -16.62 -6.07
N ASN A 195 -14.78 -16.81 -7.38
CA ASN A 195 -13.54 -16.49 -8.05
C ASN A 195 -13.34 -14.96 -8.18
N LEU A 196 -12.19 -14.47 -7.75
CA LEU A 196 -11.85 -13.05 -7.73
C LEU A 196 -11.36 -12.52 -9.08
N MET A 197 -11.23 -13.37 -10.11
CA MET A 197 -10.80 -12.95 -11.44
C MET A 197 -11.92 -12.19 -12.17
N PHE A 198 -11.64 -10.96 -12.58
CA PHE A 198 -12.45 -10.31 -13.61
C PHE A 198 -12.16 -10.93 -14.97
N SER A 199 -13.20 -11.14 -15.76
CA SER A 199 -13.08 -11.64 -17.13
C SER A 199 -13.90 -10.81 -18.11
N THR A 200 -13.45 -10.80 -19.37
CA THR A 200 -14.17 -10.23 -20.50
C THR A 200 -14.00 -11.15 -21.70
N GLU A 201 -14.67 -10.83 -22.79
CA GLU A 201 -14.62 -11.59 -24.03
C GLU A 201 -13.86 -10.82 -25.11
N MET A 202 -13.02 -11.52 -25.86
CA MET A 202 -12.26 -10.98 -26.97
C MET A 202 -12.64 -11.77 -28.24
N GLY A 203 -13.20 -11.10 -29.24
CA GLY A 203 -13.63 -11.70 -30.50
C GLY A 203 -14.68 -10.85 -31.22
N ALA A 204 -14.85 -11.06 -32.52
CA ALA A 204 -15.77 -10.30 -33.35
C ALA A 204 -17.24 -10.77 -33.28
N SER A 205 -17.49 -11.98 -32.77
CA SER A 205 -18.84 -12.53 -32.56
C SER A 205 -18.87 -13.35 -31.26
N ALA A 206 -20.05 -13.51 -30.67
CA ALA A 206 -20.25 -14.30 -29.45
C ALA A 206 -19.83 -15.78 -29.63
N GLU A 207 -19.97 -16.33 -30.84
CA GLU A 207 -19.60 -17.72 -31.15
C GLU A 207 -18.08 -17.93 -31.31
N ALA A 208 -17.32 -16.85 -31.66
CA ALA A 208 -15.86 -16.88 -31.82
C ALA A 208 -15.14 -16.17 -30.67
N ALA A 209 -15.86 -15.69 -29.65
CA ALA A 209 -15.29 -14.98 -28.53
C ALA A 209 -14.50 -15.91 -27.62
N SER A 210 -13.27 -15.52 -27.28
CA SER A 210 -12.46 -16.18 -26.28
C SER A 210 -12.49 -15.42 -24.97
N LYS A 211 -12.70 -16.13 -23.86
CA LYS A 211 -12.64 -15.56 -22.53
C LYS A 211 -11.21 -15.16 -22.20
N ILE A 212 -11.02 -13.90 -21.84
CA ILE A 212 -9.76 -13.36 -21.32
C ILE A 212 -9.98 -12.77 -19.92
N TYR A 213 -8.90 -12.55 -19.19
CA TYR A 213 -8.95 -12.07 -17.81
C TYR A 213 -8.22 -10.75 -17.66
N LEU A 214 -8.71 -9.91 -16.76
CA LEU A 214 -7.95 -8.79 -16.22
C LEU A 214 -6.97 -9.34 -15.18
N ARG A 215 -5.70 -8.98 -15.26
CA ARG A 215 -4.67 -9.51 -14.35
C ARG A 215 -5.00 -9.17 -12.88
N PRO A 216 -4.99 -10.16 -11.95
CA PRO A 216 -5.20 -9.92 -10.52
C PRO A 216 -3.92 -9.51 -9.79
N GLU A 217 -2.75 -9.62 -10.47
CA GLU A 217 -1.42 -9.26 -9.98
C GLU A 217 -0.49 -8.93 -11.14
N THR A 218 0.63 -8.29 -10.85
CA THR A 218 1.64 -7.93 -11.85
C THR A 218 2.76 -8.97 -11.99
N ALA A 219 2.89 -9.93 -11.06
CA ALA A 219 3.95 -10.95 -11.03
C ALA A 219 4.04 -11.79 -12.31
N GLN A 220 2.91 -12.29 -12.79
CA GLN A 220 2.90 -13.23 -13.90
C GLN A 220 3.44 -12.64 -15.19
N GLY A 221 3.23 -11.33 -15.41
CA GLY A 221 3.84 -10.59 -16.51
C GLY A 221 5.37 -10.60 -16.47
N ILE A 222 5.95 -10.61 -15.27
CA ILE A 222 7.39 -10.68 -15.06
C ILE A 222 7.88 -12.11 -15.39
N PHE A 223 7.23 -13.15 -14.86
CA PHE A 223 7.65 -14.54 -15.06
C PHE A 223 7.63 -14.95 -16.53
N VAL A 224 6.57 -14.64 -17.27
CA VAL A 224 6.50 -14.99 -18.69
C VAL A 224 7.50 -14.23 -19.56
N ASN A 225 8.03 -13.10 -19.09
CA ASN A 225 9.06 -12.30 -19.75
C ASN A 225 10.48 -12.56 -19.23
N PHE A 226 10.67 -13.46 -18.27
CA PHE A 226 11.98 -13.75 -17.68
C PHE A 226 13.08 -13.96 -18.73
N LEU A 227 12.87 -14.90 -19.68
CA LEU A 227 13.86 -15.19 -20.72
C LEU A 227 14.06 -14.04 -21.71
N ASN A 228 13.00 -13.29 -22.02
CA ASN A 228 13.10 -12.12 -22.90
C ASN A 228 14.03 -11.07 -22.29
N VAL A 229 13.79 -10.73 -21.03
CA VAL A 229 14.59 -9.75 -20.29
C VAL A 229 16.02 -10.25 -20.08
N GLN A 230 16.17 -11.50 -19.64
CA GLN A 230 17.47 -12.11 -19.39
C GLN A 230 18.36 -12.07 -20.63
N LYS A 231 17.83 -12.47 -21.80
CA LYS A 231 18.59 -12.53 -23.06
C LYS A 231 18.88 -11.14 -23.63
N THR A 232 17.88 -10.27 -23.70
CA THR A 232 18.04 -8.93 -24.30
C THR A 232 18.89 -8.01 -23.44
N GLY A 233 18.74 -8.12 -22.10
CA GLY A 233 19.55 -7.40 -21.13
C GLY A 233 20.91 -8.05 -20.83
N ARG A 234 21.17 -9.27 -21.34
CA ARG A 234 22.36 -10.06 -20.99
C ARG A 234 22.55 -10.21 -19.48
N MET A 235 21.41 -10.36 -18.77
CA MET A 235 21.41 -10.40 -17.32
C MET A 235 22.01 -11.70 -16.81
N LYS A 236 22.83 -11.59 -15.77
CA LYS A 236 23.37 -12.72 -15.01
C LYS A 236 22.69 -12.82 -13.67
N LEU A 237 22.45 -14.03 -13.18
CA LEU A 237 21.93 -14.24 -11.83
C LEU A 237 22.97 -13.83 -10.76
N PRO A 238 22.55 -13.21 -9.65
CA PRO A 238 21.18 -12.84 -9.35
C PRO A 238 20.78 -11.50 -9.99
N PHE A 239 19.53 -11.39 -10.46
CA PHE A 239 18.99 -10.13 -10.97
C PHE A 239 17.48 -10.03 -10.72
N GLY A 240 16.96 -8.81 -10.66
CA GLY A 240 15.56 -8.52 -10.47
C GLY A 240 14.88 -7.90 -11.69
N ILE A 241 13.59 -8.18 -11.84
CA ILE A 241 12.73 -7.50 -12.81
C ILE A 241 11.59 -6.86 -12.02
N CYS A 242 11.39 -5.56 -12.20
CA CYS A 242 10.35 -4.81 -11.52
C CYS A 242 9.31 -4.23 -12.48
N GLN A 243 8.11 -4.02 -11.97
CA GLN A 243 6.98 -3.47 -12.70
C GLN A 243 6.09 -2.65 -11.77
N ILE A 244 5.53 -1.55 -12.30
CA ILE A 244 4.40 -0.83 -11.68
C ILE A 244 3.21 -1.01 -12.62
N GLY A 245 2.06 -1.40 -12.09
CA GLY A 245 0.90 -1.54 -12.95
C GLY A 245 -0.41 -1.83 -12.23
N LYS A 246 -1.50 -1.61 -12.96
CA LYS A 246 -2.86 -1.91 -12.52
C LYS A 246 -3.08 -3.41 -12.35
N ALA A 247 -3.80 -3.78 -11.31
CA ALA A 247 -4.32 -5.11 -11.06
C ALA A 247 -5.79 -5.03 -10.65
N PHE A 248 -6.52 -6.13 -10.81
CA PHE A 248 -7.97 -6.16 -10.70
C PHE A 248 -8.41 -7.39 -9.91
N ARG A 249 -9.18 -7.17 -8.84
CA ARG A 249 -9.77 -8.26 -8.04
C ARG A 249 -11.23 -7.97 -7.80
N ASN A 250 -12.10 -8.90 -8.14
CA ASN A 250 -13.54 -8.77 -7.95
C ASN A 250 -13.93 -8.89 -6.45
N GLU A 251 -13.38 -7.98 -5.65
CA GLU A 251 -13.61 -7.92 -4.21
C GLU A 251 -15.10 -7.73 -3.90
N ILE A 252 -15.65 -8.63 -3.08
CA ILE A 252 -17.07 -8.59 -2.67
C ILE A 252 -17.23 -7.71 -1.44
N VAL A 253 -16.31 -7.79 -0.50
CA VAL A 253 -16.31 -7.02 0.73
C VAL A 253 -15.21 -5.97 0.67
N ALA A 254 -15.53 -4.86 0.01
CA ALA A 254 -14.65 -3.69 0.01
C ALA A 254 -14.82 -2.91 1.32
N ARG A 255 -13.74 -2.70 2.04
CA ARG A 255 -13.73 -1.95 3.30
C ARG A 255 -12.51 -1.03 3.35
N GLN A 256 -12.58 -0.02 4.21
CA GLN A 256 -11.44 0.82 4.57
C GLN A 256 -10.91 1.69 3.41
N PHE A 257 -11.83 2.30 2.64
CA PHE A 257 -11.50 3.26 1.60
C PHE A 257 -10.55 2.65 0.55
N VAL A 258 -9.45 3.32 0.18
CA VAL A 258 -8.49 2.84 -0.81
C VAL A 258 -7.59 1.70 -0.34
N PHE A 259 -7.80 1.18 0.88
CA PHE A 259 -7.03 0.03 1.38
C PHE A 259 -7.37 -1.28 0.64
N ARG A 260 -8.66 -1.47 0.29
CA ARG A 260 -9.12 -2.65 -0.46
C ARG A 260 -10.07 -2.23 -1.58
N MET A 261 -9.61 -2.33 -2.81
CA MET A 261 -10.29 -1.88 -4.03
C MET A 261 -10.40 -3.01 -5.05
N ARG A 262 -11.30 -2.83 -6.01
CA ARG A 262 -11.46 -3.74 -7.16
C ARG A 262 -10.45 -3.49 -8.27
N GLU A 263 -10.05 -2.26 -8.43
CA GLU A 263 -8.98 -1.81 -9.31
C GLU A 263 -7.94 -1.07 -8.47
N PHE A 264 -6.71 -1.54 -8.47
CA PHE A 264 -5.61 -1.01 -7.66
C PHE A 264 -4.30 -1.05 -8.44
N GLU A 265 -3.23 -0.54 -7.86
CA GLU A 265 -1.92 -0.51 -8.50
C GLU A 265 -0.87 -1.18 -7.59
N GLN A 266 -0.05 -2.04 -8.20
CA GLN A 266 1.06 -2.71 -7.51
C GLN A 266 2.41 -2.18 -8.03
N MET A 267 3.37 -2.11 -7.13
CA MET A 267 4.80 -1.99 -7.40
C MET A 267 5.44 -3.31 -6.99
N GLU A 268 5.93 -4.05 -7.93
CA GLU A 268 6.33 -5.44 -7.72
C GLU A 268 7.68 -5.74 -8.35
N MET A 269 8.54 -6.48 -7.63
CA MET A 269 9.83 -6.93 -8.10
C MET A 269 9.96 -8.43 -7.86
N GLN A 270 10.40 -9.17 -8.88
CA GLN A 270 10.74 -10.57 -8.82
C GLN A 270 12.26 -10.70 -8.97
N PHE A 271 12.92 -11.15 -7.90
CA PHE A 271 14.36 -11.30 -7.85
C PHE A 271 14.75 -12.76 -8.09
N PHE A 272 15.38 -13.01 -9.22
CA PHE A 272 15.79 -14.34 -9.66
C PHE A 272 17.18 -14.65 -9.11
N CYS A 273 17.32 -15.79 -8.44
CA CYS A 273 18.56 -16.22 -7.82
C CYS A 273 18.84 -17.71 -8.06
N GLN A 274 20.06 -18.12 -7.73
CA GLN A 274 20.45 -19.52 -7.78
C GLN A 274 19.70 -20.32 -6.70
N PRO A 275 19.16 -21.51 -7.01
CA PRO A 275 18.56 -22.40 -6.03
C PRO A 275 19.48 -22.66 -4.84
N GLY A 276 18.93 -22.61 -3.63
CA GLY A 276 19.67 -22.74 -2.37
C GLY A 276 20.28 -21.42 -1.85
N THR A 277 20.12 -20.31 -2.57
CA THR A 277 20.54 -18.97 -2.10
C THR A 277 19.36 -18.05 -1.79
N GLU A 278 18.13 -18.51 -2.00
CA GLU A 278 16.91 -17.73 -1.87
C GLU A 278 16.70 -17.16 -0.47
N MET A 279 17.04 -17.93 0.58
CA MET A 279 16.89 -17.43 1.96
C MET A 279 17.83 -16.28 2.29
N LYS A 280 19.06 -16.31 1.74
CA LYS A 280 19.99 -15.17 1.86
C LYS A 280 19.38 -13.91 1.22
N TRP A 281 18.78 -14.06 0.03
CA TRP A 281 18.17 -12.94 -0.69
C TRP A 281 16.85 -12.50 -0.07
N PHE A 282 16.11 -13.41 0.55
CA PHE A 282 14.92 -13.09 1.34
C PHE A 282 15.27 -12.16 2.51
N GLU A 283 16.28 -12.49 3.31
CA GLU A 283 16.72 -11.64 4.42
C GLU A 283 17.31 -10.31 3.93
N TYR A 284 18.04 -10.32 2.81
CA TYR A 284 18.52 -9.10 2.16
C TYR A 284 17.36 -8.18 1.81
N TRP A 285 16.33 -8.68 1.15
CA TRP A 285 15.18 -7.87 0.75
C TRP A 285 14.31 -7.45 1.93
N LYS A 286 14.16 -8.26 2.97
CA LYS A 286 13.52 -7.83 4.23
C LYS A 286 14.17 -6.55 4.76
N LYS A 287 15.49 -6.55 4.95
CA LYS A 287 16.23 -5.40 5.45
C LYS A 287 16.07 -4.17 4.54
N HIS A 288 16.26 -4.34 3.25
CA HIS A 288 16.26 -3.24 2.29
C HIS A 288 14.86 -2.64 2.07
N ARG A 289 13.82 -3.47 2.11
CA ARG A 289 12.45 -2.97 2.00
C ARG A 289 12.03 -2.21 3.24
N LEU A 290 12.39 -2.69 4.43
CA LEU A 290 12.14 -1.92 5.66
C LEU A 290 12.86 -0.58 5.64
N ALA A 291 14.14 -0.53 5.27
CA ALA A 291 14.90 0.71 5.15
C ALA A 291 14.27 1.72 4.15
N TRP A 292 13.67 1.23 3.06
CA TRP A 292 12.91 2.07 2.13
C TRP A 292 11.68 2.71 2.80
N HIS A 293 10.94 1.96 3.62
CA HIS A 293 9.81 2.50 4.38
C HIS A 293 10.25 3.50 5.43
N GLU A 294 11.30 3.20 6.19
CA GLU A 294 11.87 4.07 7.23
C GLU A 294 12.43 5.37 6.64
N GLY A 295 12.99 5.31 5.42
CA GLY A 295 13.48 6.47 4.68
C GLY A 295 12.41 7.55 4.42
N LEU A 296 11.12 7.21 4.48
CA LEU A 296 10.02 8.17 4.42
C LEU A 296 9.92 9.03 5.69
N GLY A 297 10.51 8.62 6.81
CA GLY A 297 10.49 9.36 8.08
C GLY A 297 9.11 9.37 8.75
N MET A 298 8.33 8.31 8.55
CA MET A 298 7.00 8.16 9.16
C MET A 298 7.03 7.46 10.54
N GLY A 299 8.20 7.37 11.17
CA GLY A 299 8.42 6.76 12.49
C GLY A 299 8.59 5.25 12.40
N ASP A 300 9.73 4.77 12.91
CA ASP A 300 10.13 3.36 12.80
C ASP A 300 9.19 2.45 13.59
N ASP A 301 8.68 2.90 14.74
CA ASP A 301 7.69 2.18 15.57
C ASP A 301 6.33 1.95 14.87
N ASN A 302 6.08 2.62 13.74
CA ASN A 302 4.87 2.40 12.95
C ASN A 302 4.97 1.22 12.00
N TYR A 303 6.15 0.58 11.89
CA TYR A 303 6.37 -0.60 11.06
C TYR A 303 6.67 -1.83 11.91
N ARG A 304 6.28 -2.99 11.42
CA ARG A 304 6.71 -4.27 11.98
C ARG A 304 6.69 -5.35 10.90
N PHE A 305 7.46 -6.41 11.12
CA PHE A 305 7.32 -7.64 10.35
C PHE A 305 6.21 -8.52 10.92
N HIS A 306 5.51 -9.18 10.02
CA HIS A 306 4.55 -10.24 10.35
C HIS A 306 4.90 -11.48 9.52
N ASP A 307 5.61 -12.42 10.14
CA ASP A 307 5.98 -13.68 9.48
C ASP A 307 4.77 -14.59 9.35
N HIS A 308 4.57 -15.21 8.19
CA HIS A 308 3.43 -16.07 7.94
C HIS A 308 3.65 -17.45 8.56
N GLU A 309 2.78 -17.85 9.47
CA GLU A 309 2.78 -19.20 10.04
C GLU A 309 2.37 -20.26 9.01
N LYS A 310 1.46 -19.89 8.08
CA LYS A 310 0.98 -20.74 7.00
C LYS A 310 1.47 -20.20 5.67
N LEU A 311 2.39 -20.93 5.05
CA LEU A 311 2.92 -20.56 3.75
C LEU A 311 2.00 -20.98 2.61
N ALA A 312 1.95 -20.17 1.55
CA ALA A 312 1.36 -20.57 0.28
C ALA A 312 2.14 -21.77 -0.32
N HIS A 313 1.48 -22.60 -1.10
CA HIS A 313 2.06 -23.83 -1.68
C HIS A 313 3.29 -23.61 -2.56
N TYR A 314 3.52 -22.38 -2.99
CA TYR A 314 4.66 -21.97 -3.82
C TYR A 314 5.81 -21.35 -3.03
N ALA A 315 5.62 -21.08 -1.73
CA ALA A 315 6.59 -20.35 -0.92
C ALA A 315 7.23 -21.26 0.15
N ASN A 316 8.50 -21.03 0.43
CA ASN A 316 9.22 -21.63 1.57
C ASN A 316 9.52 -20.61 2.70
N ALA A 317 9.28 -19.32 2.45
CA ALA A 317 9.26 -18.25 3.45
C ALA A 317 8.36 -17.10 2.98
N ALA A 318 7.68 -16.46 3.91
CA ALA A 318 6.86 -15.29 3.64
C ALA A 318 6.79 -14.38 4.88
N THR A 319 6.85 -13.09 4.67
CA THR A 319 6.66 -12.05 5.70
C THR A 319 6.00 -10.83 5.09
N ASP A 320 5.19 -10.14 5.88
CA ASP A 320 4.66 -8.84 5.52
C ASP A 320 5.37 -7.75 6.29
N ILE A 321 5.56 -6.58 5.66
CA ILE A 321 5.77 -5.33 6.36
C ILE A 321 4.39 -4.75 6.61
N GLU A 322 4.02 -4.61 7.89
CA GLU A 322 2.79 -3.97 8.30
C GLU A 322 3.04 -2.54 8.75
N PHE A 323 2.08 -1.66 8.49
CA PHE A 323 2.06 -0.27 8.96
C PHE A 323 0.90 -0.04 9.93
N HIS A 324 1.14 0.77 10.97
CA HIS A 324 0.13 1.12 11.97
C HIS A 324 -0.88 2.14 11.44
N MET A 325 -1.99 1.64 10.93
CA MET A 325 -3.14 2.43 10.47
C MET A 325 -4.04 2.83 11.66
N PRO A 326 -4.99 3.78 11.52
CA PRO A 326 -5.99 4.07 12.54
C PRO A 326 -6.87 2.86 12.94
N PHE A 327 -6.88 1.81 12.15
CA PHE A 327 -7.60 0.55 12.38
C PHE A 327 -6.65 -0.64 12.65
N GLY A 328 -5.47 -0.36 13.20
CA GLY A 328 -4.44 -1.33 13.59
C GLY A 328 -3.38 -1.58 12.53
N PHE A 329 -2.43 -2.47 12.86
CA PHE A 329 -1.38 -2.88 11.93
C PHE A 329 -1.98 -3.60 10.72
N LYS A 330 -1.55 -3.22 9.54
CA LYS A 330 -2.01 -3.79 8.26
C LYS A 330 -0.86 -3.90 7.28
N GLU A 331 -0.87 -4.99 6.53
CA GLU A 331 0.06 -5.27 5.45
C GLU A 331 0.09 -4.12 4.43
N VAL A 332 1.28 -3.62 4.15
CA VAL A 332 1.56 -2.66 3.08
C VAL A 332 2.48 -3.24 2.01
N GLU A 333 3.34 -4.18 2.38
CA GLU A 333 4.24 -4.88 1.46
C GLU A 333 4.41 -6.34 1.88
N GLY A 334 4.32 -7.28 0.92
CA GLY A 334 4.64 -8.68 1.10
C GLY A 334 6.01 -9.02 0.54
N ILE A 335 6.77 -9.87 1.25
CA ILE A 335 8.06 -10.40 0.82
C ILE A 335 7.99 -11.92 0.88
N HIS A 336 8.19 -12.59 -0.27
CA HIS A 336 7.99 -14.02 -0.39
C HIS A 336 9.18 -14.71 -1.06
N SER A 337 9.63 -15.83 -0.52
CA SER A 337 10.49 -16.76 -1.23
C SER A 337 9.62 -17.79 -1.94
N ARG A 338 9.45 -17.63 -3.27
CA ARG A 338 8.49 -18.38 -4.11
C ARG A 338 9.07 -19.66 -4.71
N THR A 339 10.32 -20.00 -4.39
CA THR A 339 11.05 -21.12 -5.02
C THR A 339 11.10 -20.98 -6.56
N ASN A 340 11.04 -22.09 -7.31
CA ASN A 340 10.95 -22.10 -8.77
C ASN A 340 9.53 -22.36 -9.28
N PHE A 341 8.53 -22.28 -8.42
CA PHE A 341 7.16 -22.71 -8.73
C PHE A 341 6.62 -22.08 -10.01
N ASP A 342 6.59 -20.74 -10.09
CA ASP A 342 5.95 -20.03 -11.21
C ASP A 342 6.65 -20.35 -12.54
N LEU A 343 7.99 -20.28 -12.60
CA LEU A 343 8.75 -20.59 -13.81
C LEU A 343 8.55 -22.04 -14.26
N SER A 344 8.51 -22.99 -13.32
CA SER A 344 8.25 -24.39 -13.59
C SER A 344 6.84 -24.65 -14.10
N GLN A 345 5.84 -23.96 -13.57
CA GLN A 345 4.47 -24.04 -14.08
C GLN A 345 4.36 -23.47 -15.50
N HIS A 346 4.99 -22.33 -15.78
CA HIS A 346 5.02 -21.77 -17.13
C HIS A 346 5.76 -22.68 -18.12
N GLU A 347 6.86 -23.31 -17.71
CA GLU A 347 7.55 -24.34 -18.51
C GLU A 347 6.59 -25.48 -18.85
N LYS A 348 5.91 -26.05 -17.84
CA LYS A 348 4.97 -27.15 -17.99
C LYS A 348 3.80 -26.84 -18.93
N PHE A 349 3.15 -25.67 -18.75
CA PHE A 349 1.96 -25.30 -19.52
C PHE A 349 2.28 -24.78 -20.92
N SER A 350 3.46 -24.20 -21.13
CA SER A 350 3.89 -23.71 -22.45
C SER A 350 4.58 -24.77 -23.30
N GLY A 351 5.13 -25.81 -22.69
CA GLY A 351 6.00 -26.78 -23.32
C GLY A 351 7.36 -26.22 -23.74
N ARG A 352 7.71 -25.00 -23.29
CA ARG A 352 8.97 -24.33 -23.60
C ARG A 352 9.85 -24.29 -22.36
N GLN A 353 11.16 -24.60 -22.54
CA GLN A 353 12.11 -24.50 -21.43
C GLN A 353 12.23 -23.06 -20.92
N VAL A 354 12.05 -22.88 -19.60
CA VAL A 354 12.21 -21.61 -18.88
C VAL A 354 13.36 -21.76 -17.89
N LYS A 355 14.59 -21.99 -18.43
CA LYS A 355 15.81 -22.24 -17.66
C LYS A 355 16.85 -21.18 -17.93
N TYR A 356 17.65 -20.89 -16.92
CA TYR A 356 18.84 -20.08 -17.01
C TYR A 356 20.04 -20.98 -17.28
N PHE A 357 20.86 -20.62 -18.27
CA PHE A 357 22.17 -21.26 -18.48
C PHE A 357 23.22 -20.50 -17.66
N ASP A 358 23.82 -21.18 -16.72
CA ASP A 358 24.91 -20.66 -15.91
C ASP A 358 26.26 -20.98 -16.56
N PRO A 359 26.96 -19.97 -17.14
CA PRO A 359 28.22 -20.20 -17.82
C PRO A 359 29.39 -20.58 -16.88
N GLU A 360 29.29 -20.22 -15.59
CA GLU A 360 30.33 -20.53 -14.60
C GLU A 360 30.27 -22.01 -14.16
N ARG A 361 29.04 -22.56 -14.12
CA ARG A 361 28.79 -23.96 -13.76
C ARG A 361 28.63 -24.88 -14.97
N ASN A 362 28.46 -24.29 -16.14
CA ASN A 362 28.13 -25.00 -17.39
C ASN A 362 26.87 -25.88 -17.23
N GLU A 363 25.84 -25.38 -16.58
CA GLU A 363 24.58 -26.10 -16.32
C GLU A 363 23.35 -25.24 -16.56
N ASN A 364 22.21 -25.90 -16.83
CA ASN A 364 20.90 -25.26 -16.92
C ASN A 364 20.09 -25.58 -15.68
N TYR A 365 19.50 -24.56 -15.07
CA TYR A 365 18.54 -24.72 -13.95
C TYR A 365 17.42 -23.69 -14.00
N THR A 366 16.31 -24.00 -13.35
CA THR A 366 15.23 -23.04 -13.15
C THR A 366 15.56 -22.20 -11.91
N PRO A 367 15.68 -20.86 -12.04
CA PRO A 367 15.99 -19.99 -10.90
C PRO A 367 14.93 -20.08 -9.79
N TYR A 368 15.35 -19.82 -8.56
CA TYR A 368 14.45 -19.52 -7.46
C TYR A 368 14.15 -18.02 -7.44
N VAL A 369 13.04 -17.65 -6.83
CA VAL A 369 12.51 -16.29 -6.89
C VAL A 369 12.25 -15.76 -5.49
N VAL A 370 12.70 -14.53 -5.21
CA VAL A 370 12.28 -13.73 -4.07
C VAL A 370 11.46 -12.57 -4.58
N GLU A 371 10.24 -12.48 -4.12
CA GLU A 371 9.27 -11.44 -4.47
C GLU A 371 9.25 -10.34 -3.44
N THR A 372 9.11 -9.09 -3.88
CA THR A 372 8.62 -7.98 -3.06
C THR A 372 7.45 -7.34 -3.78
N SER A 373 6.31 -7.22 -3.10
CA SER A 373 5.08 -6.69 -3.68
C SER A 373 4.42 -5.69 -2.74
N ILE A 374 4.23 -4.47 -3.21
CA ILE A 374 3.68 -3.35 -2.45
C ILE A 374 2.47 -2.76 -3.16
N GLY A 375 1.40 -2.53 -2.43
CA GLY A 375 0.23 -1.81 -2.94
C GLY A 375 0.44 -0.30 -2.94
N VAL A 376 0.45 0.33 -4.12
CA VAL A 376 0.58 1.79 -4.23
C VAL A 376 -0.50 2.51 -3.42
N ASP A 377 -1.73 2.02 -3.49
CA ASP A 377 -2.90 2.61 -2.85
C ASP A 377 -2.85 2.46 -1.32
N ARG A 378 -2.31 1.33 -0.82
CA ARG A 378 -2.04 1.13 0.61
C ARG A 378 -0.96 2.07 1.12
N MET A 379 0.12 2.26 0.35
CA MET A 379 1.17 3.24 0.67
C MET A 379 0.64 4.67 0.66
N PHE A 380 -0.17 5.02 -0.33
CA PHE A 380 -0.85 6.32 -0.35
C PHE A 380 -1.66 6.54 0.93
N LEU A 381 -2.45 5.55 1.33
CA LEU A 381 -3.26 5.63 2.56
C LEU A 381 -2.39 5.74 3.82
N SER A 382 -1.28 4.97 3.90
CA SER A 382 -0.33 5.05 5.02
C SER A 382 0.25 6.45 5.17
N VAL A 383 0.70 7.04 4.05
CA VAL A 383 1.23 8.40 4.02
C VAL A 383 0.16 9.42 4.46
N MET A 384 -1.08 9.30 3.98
CA MET A 384 -2.18 10.18 4.39
C MET A 384 -2.52 10.03 5.87
N CYS A 385 -2.58 8.80 6.38
CA CYS A 385 -2.89 8.52 7.78
C CYS A 385 -1.81 9.07 8.72
N HIS A 386 -0.54 8.91 8.36
CA HIS A 386 0.58 9.44 9.15
C HIS A 386 0.61 10.98 9.14
N SER A 387 0.39 11.56 7.97
CA SER A 387 0.60 13.00 7.74
C SER A 387 -0.53 13.89 8.25
N TYR A 388 -1.73 13.35 8.41
CA TYR A 388 -2.89 14.14 8.84
C TYR A 388 -2.76 14.60 10.29
N THR A 389 -2.71 15.90 10.51
CA THR A 389 -2.56 16.50 11.84
C THR A 389 -3.53 17.67 12.02
N GLU A 390 -4.20 17.74 13.18
CA GLU A 390 -4.96 18.91 13.62
C GLU A 390 -4.15 19.62 14.70
N GLU A 391 -3.74 20.85 14.43
CA GLU A 391 -2.93 21.66 15.34
C GLU A 391 -3.76 22.80 15.95
N ALA A 392 -3.73 22.94 17.27
CA ALA A 392 -4.26 24.11 17.96
C ALA A 392 -3.29 25.28 17.78
N LEU A 393 -3.81 26.45 17.47
CA LEU A 393 -3.04 27.69 17.34
C LEU A 393 -3.18 28.54 18.61
N GLU A 394 -2.17 29.39 18.87
CA GLU A 394 -2.13 30.25 20.06
C GLU A 394 -3.36 31.18 20.21
N ASN A 395 -3.99 31.55 19.10
CA ASN A 395 -5.20 32.38 19.07
C ASN A 395 -6.51 31.59 19.35
N GLY A 396 -6.41 30.33 19.76
CA GLY A 396 -7.55 29.45 20.04
C GLY A 396 -8.24 28.86 18.81
N SER A 397 -7.77 29.14 17.58
CA SER A 397 -8.20 28.48 16.36
C SER A 397 -7.42 27.17 16.14
N SER A 398 -7.86 26.35 15.18
CA SER A 398 -7.12 25.16 14.74
C SER A 398 -6.77 25.24 13.26
N ARG A 399 -5.75 24.49 12.85
CA ARG A 399 -5.46 24.22 11.44
C ARG A 399 -5.34 22.73 11.19
N VAL A 400 -5.78 22.29 10.03
CA VAL A 400 -5.43 20.97 9.49
C VAL A 400 -4.16 21.15 8.67
N VAL A 401 -3.19 20.27 8.90
CA VAL A 401 -1.95 20.22 8.13
C VAL A 401 -1.63 18.80 7.75
N LEU A 402 -1.30 18.59 6.47
CA LEU A 402 -0.70 17.33 6.02
C LEU A 402 0.82 17.43 6.09
N LYS A 403 1.43 16.79 7.10
CA LYS A 403 2.89 16.74 7.26
C LYS A 403 3.51 15.67 6.36
N LEU A 404 3.21 15.76 5.06
CA LEU A 404 3.78 14.86 4.07
C LEU A 404 5.30 14.94 4.07
N PRO A 405 6.03 13.83 3.87
CA PRO A 405 7.43 13.88 3.48
C PRO A 405 7.59 14.85 2.30
N GLU A 406 8.47 15.84 2.41
CA GLU A 406 8.53 16.97 1.46
C GLU A 406 8.67 16.52 -0.01
N PRO A 407 9.47 15.47 -0.32
CA PRO A 407 9.55 14.97 -1.69
C PRO A 407 8.26 14.30 -2.20
N LEU A 408 7.35 13.89 -1.32
CA LEU A 408 6.08 13.28 -1.73
C LEU A 408 4.96 14.32 -1.91
N ALA A 409 5.11 15.55 -1.41
CA ALA A 409 4.09 16.59 -1.51
C ALA A 409 3.62 16.81 -2.96
N PRO A 410 2.30 16.96 -3.22
CA PRO A 410 1.77 17.21 -4.56
C PRO A 410 2.30 18.51 -5.18
N VAL A 411 2.27 19.58 -4.41
CA VAL A 411 2.83 20.87 -4.73
C VAL A 411 4.05 21.09 -3.85
N LYS A 412 5.21 21.40 -4.44
CA LYS A 412 6.45 21.57 -3.68
C LYS A 412 6.59 22.99 -3.13
N CYS A 413 6.11 23.96 -3.89
CA CYS A 413 6.21 25.37 -3.56
C CYS A 413 4.96 26.12 -4.03
N ALA A 414 4.38 26.95 -3.15
CA ALA A 414 3.33 27.88 -3.52
C ALA A 414 3.86 29.32 -3.50
N VAL A 415 3.69 30.05 -4.59
CA VAL A 415 4.09 31.47 -4.71
C VAL A 415 2.85 32.35 -4.57
N LEU A 416 2.83 33.16 -3.53
CA LEU A 416 1.66 33.88 -3.05
C LEU A 416 1.92 35.40 -3.03
N PRO A 417 1.39 36.21 -3.98
CA PRO A 417 1.49 37.65 -3.88
C PRO A 417 0.72 38.14 -2.64
N LEU A 418 1.34 39.00 -1.81
CA LEU A 418 0.72 39.48 -0.55
C LEU A 418 -0.66 40.10 -0.81
N VAL A 419 -0.74 40.91 -1.86
CA VAL A 419 -1.99 41.50 -2.38
C VAL A 419 -2.07 41.32 -3.90
N ASN A 420 -3.28 41.34 -4.43
CA ASN A 420 -3.52 41.13 -5.88
C ASN A 420 -3.50 42.46 -6.66
N LYS A 421 -2.41 43.23 -6.53
CA LYS A 421 -2.20 44.52 -7.18
C LYS A 421 -0.73 44.94 -7.14
N ASP A 422 -0.42 46.09 -7.70
CA ASP A 422 0.87 46.80 -7.60
C ASP A 422 2.04 45.99 -8.18
N GLY A 423 1.81 45.15 -9.22
CA GLY A 423 2.85 44.35 -9.88
C GLY A 423 3.24 43.05 -9.13
N LEU A 424 2.65 42.78 -7.95
CA LEU A 424 2.99 41.58 -7.15
C LEU A 424 2.55 40.26 -7.82
N PRO A 425 1.36 40.16 -8.44
CA PRO A 425 0.97 38.97 -9.17
C PRO A 425 1.89 38.64 -10.36
N GLU A 426 2.32 39.67 -11.10
CA GLU A 426 3.22 39.54 -12.22
C GLU A 426 4.59 39.03 -11.77
N LYS A 427 5.10 39.58 -10.67
CA LYS A 427 6.38 39.14 -10.06
C LYS A 427 6.25 37.71 -9.50
N ALA A 428 5.15 37.36 -8.88
CA ALA A 428 4.89 35.99 -8.43
C ALA A 428 4.86 35.01 -9.61
N GLN A 429 4.23 35.38 -10.72
CA GLN A 429 4.21 34.55 -11.94
C GLN A 429 5.60 34.40 -12.58
N GLU A 430 6.44 35.43 -12.54
CA GLU A 430 7.84 35.36 -12.97
C GLU A 430 8.60 34.30 -12.15
N ILE A 431 8.45 34.32 -10.83
CA ILE A 431 9.07 33.35 -9.93
C ILE A 431 8.55 31.92 -10.22
N VAL A 432 7.24 31.74 -10.39
CA VAL A 432 6.67 30.42 -10.79
C VAL A 432 7.29 29.95 -12.11
N ASN A 433 7.39 30.83 -13.10
CA ASN A 433 7.95 30.49 -14.40
C ASN A 433 9.42 30.06 -14.33
N SER A 434 10.17 30.55 -13.37
CA SER A 434 11.57 30.13 -13.13
C SER A 434 11.66 28.77 -12.41
N LEU A 435 10.73 28.48 -11.50
CA LEU A 435 10.77 27.27 -10.66
C LEU A 435 10.10 26.04 -11.29
N LYS A 436 9.07 26.23 -12.14
CA LYS A 436 8.23 25.15 -12.69
C LYS A 436 8.97 24.07 -13.50
N PHE A 437 10.18 24.36 -13.96
CA PHE A 437 11.02 23.40 -14.68
C PHE A 437 11.75 22.42 -13.75
N HIS A 438 11.76 22.70 -12.44
CA HIS A 438 12.50 21.93 -11.44
C HIS A 438 11.59 21.11 -10.55
N PHE A 439 10.44 21.69 -10.16
CA PHE A 439 9.46 21.03 -9.30
C PHE A 439 8.08 21.68 -9.47
N ASN A 440 7.04 20.93 -9.05
CA ASN A 440 5.66 21.40 -9.13
C ASN A 440 5.45 22.63 -8.25
N THR A 441 5.14 23.75 -8.89
CA THR A 441 4.99 25.07 -8.28
C THR A 441 3.62 25.65 -8.61
N HIS A 442 2.93 26.15 -7.62
CA HIS A 442 1.58 26.71 -7.76
C HIS A 442 1.56 28.20 -7.38
N MET A 443 0.75 28.99 -8.11
CA MET A 443 0.47 30.38 -7.75
C MET A 443 -0.98 30.53 -7.30
N GLU A 444 -1.20 31.25 -6.22
CA GLU A 444 -2.52 31.56 -5.73
C GLU A 444 -2.61 33.01 -5.26
N ALA A 445 -3.60 33.76 -5.76
CA ALA A 445 -3.81 35.17 -5.43
C ALA A 445 -5.17 35.48 -4.81
N LYS A 446 -6.11 34.50 -4.75
CA LYS A 446 -7.46 34.68 -4.22
C LYS A 446 -7.49 34.59 -2.70
N ASP A 447 -8.25 35.47 -2.05
CA ASP A 447 -8.40 35.59 -0.60
C ASP A 447 -7.16 36.19 0.14
N SER A 448 -7.25 36.29 1.47
CA SER A 448 -6.17 36.77 2.33
C SER A 448 -5.01 35.77 2.38
N ILE A 449 -3.78 36.27 2.60
CA ILE A 449 -2.57 35.45 2.70
C ILE A 449 -2.71 34.32 3.74
N GLY A 450 -3.32 34.59 4.88
CA GLY A 450 -3.54 33.58 5.94
C GLY A 450 -4.44 32.43 5.49
N LYS A 451 -5.49 32.70 4.69
CA LYS A 451 -6.35 31.65 4.12
C LYS A 451 -5.60 30.82 3.10
N ARG A 452 -4.75 31.45 2.27
CA ARG A 452 -3.93 30.77 1.28
C ARG A 452 -2.90 29.84 1.94
N TYR A 453 -2.22 30.29 3.00
CA TYR A 453 -1.35 29.43 3.79
C TYR A 453 -2.08 28.20 4.33
N ARG A 454 -3.29 28.38 4.90
CA ARG A 454 -4.08 27.24 5.41
C ARG A 454 -4.45 26.25 4.32
N ARG A 455 -4.79 26.69 3.11
CA ARG A 455 -5.06 25.79 1.98
C ARG A 455 -3.81 25.01 1.57
N GLN A 456 -2.64 25.67 1.55
CA GLN A 456 -1.38 25.01 1.23
C GLN A 456 -0.95 24.04 2.34
N ASP A 457 -1.14 24.38 3.61
CA ASP A 457 -0.91 23.46 4.73
C ASP A 457 -1.82 22.23 4.64
N ALA A 458 -3.10 22.40 4.26
CA ALA A 458 -4.06 21.31 4.12
C ALA A 458 -3.76 20.34 2.97
N ILE A 459 -3.11 20.78 1.90
CA ILE A 459 -2.66 19.89 0.81
C ILE A 459 -1.22 19.42 0.96
N GLY A 460 -0.54 19.84 2.03
CA GLY A 460 0.80 19.37 2.37
C GLY A 460 1.94 20.06 1.64
N THR A 461 1.74 21.26 1.08
CA THR A 461 2.79 22.04 0.42
C THR A 461 3.88 22.46 1.43
N PRO A 462 5.14 22.00 1.30
CA PRO A 462 6.17 22.24 2.30
C PRO A 462 6.66 23.69 2.36
N PHE A 463 6.63 24.39 1.22
CA PHE A 463 7.15 25.75 1.09
C PHE A 463 6.13 26.72 0.52
N CYS A 464 5.98 27.88 1.18
CA CYS A 464 5.23 29.00 0.63
C CYS A 464 6.14 30.23 0.50
N VAL A 465 6.18 30.80 -0.69
CA VAL A 465 6.93 32.02 -1.01
C VAL A 465 5.96 33.18 -1.07
N THR A 466 6.14 34.18 -0.23
CA THR A 466 5.31 35.41 -0.27
C THR A 466 6.07 36.51 -0.99
N VAL A 467 5.43 37.06 -2.02
CA VAL A 467 5.87 38.20 -2.81
C VAL A 467 5.20 39.47 -2.29
N ASP A 468 5.96 40.44 -1.85
CA ASP A 468 5.50 41.69 -1.23
C ASP A 468 6.17 42.94 -1.87
N GLY A 469 5.92 44.10 -1.28
CA GLY A 469 6.46 45.36 -1.82
C GLY A 469 8.00 45.43 -1.85
N ASP A 470 8.67 44.85 -0.84
CA ASP A 470 10.13 44.80 -0.78
C ASP A 470 10.70 43.94 -1.90
N THR A 471 9.95 42.86 -2.31
CA THR A 471 10.36 41.99 -3.44
C THR A 471 10.58 42.77 -4.73
N LEU A 472 9.80 43.80 -5.00
CA LEU A 472 9.96 44.64 -6.20
C LEU A 472 11.18 45.54 -6.14
N THR A 473 11.70 45.80 -4.94
CA THR A 473 12.81 46.72 -4.70
C THR A 473 14.14 46.00 -4.61
N ASP A 474 14.21 44.94 -3.82
CA ASP A 474 15.44 44.22 -3.44
C ASP A 474 15.55 42.80 -3.98
N ASN A 475 14.53 42.34 -4.73
CA ASN A 475 14.42 40.99 -5.28
C ASN A 475 14.55 39.87 -4.22
N THR A 476 14.05 40.10 -2.99
CA THR A 476 13.96 39.12 -1.93
C THR A 476 12.50 38.74 -1.67
N VAL A 477 12.25 37.57 -1.10
CA VAL A 477 10.89 37.07 -0.77
C VAL A 477 10.86 36.47 0.62
N THR A 478 9.68 36.36 1.21
CA THR A 478 9.49 35.62 2.47
C THR A 478 9.24 34.15 2.16
N LEU A 479 10.15 33.28 2.59
CA LEU A 479 10.01 31.81 2.54
C LEU A 479 9.42 31.31 3.85
N ARG A 480 8.28 30.61 3.79
CA ARG A 480 7.60 30.00 4.94
C ARG A 480 7.67 28.49 4.85
N TYR A 481 8.03 27.86 5.95
CA TYR A 481 8.10 26.42 6.14
C TYR A 481 6.78 25.92 6.76
N ARG A 482 6.15 24.89 6.16
CA ARG A 482 4.85 24.31 6.57
C ARG A 482 4.85 23.85 8.04
N ASP A 483 5.82 23.03 8.42
CA ASP A 483 5.80 22.29 9.68
C ASP A 483 6.10 23.19 10.88
N SER A 484 7.05 24.08 10.76
CA SER A 484 7.44 25.01 11.84
C SER A 484 6.73 26.35 11.81
N MET A 485 6.06 26.69 10.69
CA MET A 485 5.54 28.05 10.38
C MET A 485 6.62 29.15 10.39
N LYS A 486 7.89 28.79 10.53
CA LYS A 486 9.00 29.73 10.48
C LYS A 486 9.01 30.45 9.14
N GLN A 487 9.36 31.72 9.17
CA GLN A 487 9.50 32.58 7.99
C GLN A 487 10.89 33.22 7.99
N GLU A 488 11.48 33.30 6.82
CA GLU A 488 12.75 33.98 6.64
C GLU A 488 12.80 34.70 5.30
N ARG A 489 13.59 35.76 5.23
CA ARG A 489 13.80 36.53 4.01
C ARG A 489 14.93 35.91 3.22
N VAL A 490 14.68 35.59 1.94
CA VAL A 490 15.67 34.96 1.05
C VAL A 490 15.69 35.63 -0.33
N PRO A 491 16.84 35.71 -1.01
CA PRO A 491 16.91 36.16 -2.41
C PRO A 491 16.17 35.22 -3.35
N VAL A 492 15.46 35.76 -4.34
CA VAL A 492 14.67 34.97 -5.32
C VAL A 492 15.58 33.96 -6.05
N GLU A 493 16.82 34.34 -6.40
CA GLU A 493 17.77 33.46 -7.07
C GLU A 493 18.20 32.24 -6.25
N LYS A 494 18.03 32.26 -4.91
CA LYS A 494 18.35 31.13 -4.03
C LYS A 494 17.21 30.16 -3.81
N LEU A 495 15.98 30.52 -4.19
CA LEU A 495 14.78 29.69 -3.96
C LEU A 495 14.93 28.28 -4.54
N ARG A 496 15.43 28.18 -5.77
CA ARG A 496 15.63 26.89 -6.42
C ARG A 496 16.52 25.99 -5.57
N GLU A 497 17.70 26.44 -5.22
CA GLU A 497 18.70 25.67 -4.47
C GLU A 497 18.14 25.22 -3.11
N ILE A 498 17.53 26.15 -2.36
CA ILE A 498 16.97 25.86 -1.03
C ILE A 498 15.84 24.81 -1.08
N ILE A 499 14.97 24.89 -2.09
CA ILE A 499 13.78 24.03 -2.17
C ILE A 499 14.12 22.68 -2.81
N GLU A 500 14.86 22.65 -3.94
CA GLU A 500 15.15 21.46 -4.73
C GLU A 500 15.87 20.39 -3.91
N ASP A 501 16.82 20.76 -3.07
CA ASP A 501 17.56 19.85 -2.20
C ASP A 501 16.65 19.10 -1.22
N ARG A 502 15.51 19.68 -0.83
CA ARG A 502 14.58 19.10 0.13
C ARG A 502 13.43 18.34 -0.51
N VAL A 503 12.97 18.79 -1.69
CA VAL A 503 11.77 18.22 -2.34
C VAL A 503 12.08 17.18 -3.41
N SER A 504 13.36 16.95 -3.73
CA SER A 504 13.77 15.97 -4.72
C SER A 504 13.59 14.54 -4.18
N ILE A 505 13.25 13.60 -5.05
CA ILE A 505 13.22 12.16 -4.69
C ILE A 505 14.61 11.71 -4.24
N THR A 506 15.68 12.29 -4.79
CA THR A 506 17.06 12.03 -4.37
C THR A 506 17.27 12.27 -2.85
N ALA A 507 16.55 13.23 -2.26
CA ALA A 507 16.62 13.48 -0.82
C ALA A 507 16.10 12.28 0.02
N LEU A 508 15.12 11.52 -0.50
CA LEU A 508 14.66 10.27 0.12
C LEU A 508 15.63 9.13 -0.17
N LEU A 509 16.09 8.99 -1.41
CA LEU A 509 17.02 7.91 -1.79
C LEU A 509 18.30 7.91 -0.96
N LYS A 510 18.83 9.09 -0.62
CA LYS A 510 20.01 9.24 0.24
C LYS A 510 19.81 8.80 1.68
N LYS A 511 18.56 8.57 2.11
CA LYS A 511 18.24 8.07 3.46
C LYS A 511 18.15 6.55 3.53
N ILE A 512 18.10 5.87 2.38
CA ILE A 512 18.04 4.41 2.33
C ILE A 512 19.47 3.89 2.55
N ASP A 513 19.68 3.18 3.66
CA ASP A 513 20.92 2.46 3.91
C ASP A 513 20.88 1.12 3.14
N ILE A 514 21.77 1.01 2.15
CA ILE A 514 21.84 -0.16 1.25
C ILE A 514 23.08 -1.02 1.53
N ASP A 515 23.97 -0.62 2.43
CA ASP A 515 25.23 -1.31 2.77
C ASP A 515 25.03 -2.46 3.79
#